data_cb9bc2acb9aeef6e2d2857573b9faa84
#
_entry.id   cb9bc2acb9aeef6e2d2857573b9faa84
#
_cell.length_a   1.000
_cell.length_b   1.000
_cell.length_c   1.000
_cell.angle_alpha   90.00
_cell.angle_beta   90.00
_cell.angle_gamma   90.00
#
_symmetry.space_group_name_H-M   'P 1'
#
loop_
_entity.id
_entity.type
_entity.pdbx_description
1 polymer ?
#
loop_
_entity_poly.entity_id
_entity_poly.type
_entity_poly.pdbx_seq_one_letter_code
_entity_poly.pdbx_strand_id
1 'polypeptide(L)'
;MKINIFNSETEVLANLAAYFVTIANNAIVQTGKFSVALSGGSSPKKLYELLSSPSFKEKVDWHKVDFFFGDERYVPQTDSSSNYLMAKKALFEPLQIGPAHIFAVDTSLKVDNAAQQYAVAITKYFTADKIQFDLVLLGLGDNSHTASLFPHTTVLHDTIPSVKAVYLEDQKKYRITFTAPLINQAHHVAFLVYGDAKAKAVHHVIEDKRDIENFPAQLIAPSDGELQWFIDKAAAAKLKQ
;
A
#
# COMPACT_ATOMS: atom_id res chain seq x y z
N MET A 1 6.00 12.45 10.41
CA MET A 1 5.01 12.53 9.31
C MET A 1 5.26 13.78 8.49
N LYS A 2 5.23 13.67 7.17
CA LYS A 2 5.37 14.79 6.22
C LYS A 2 4.17 14.82 5.27
N ILE A 3 3.61 15.99 5.05
CA ILE A 3 2.47 16.18 4.14
C ILE A 3 2.97 16.99 2.93
N ASN A 4 2.87 16.41 1.74
CA ASN A 4 3.25 17.04 0.48
C ASN A 4 1.96 17.37 -0.27
N ILE A 5 1.66 18.66 -0.43
CA ILE A 5 0.44 19.16 -1.10
C ILE A 5 0.79 19.68 -2.49
N PHE A 6 0.11 19.17 -3.50
CA PHE A 6 0.32 19.52 -4.90
C PHE A 6 -0.92 20.18 -5.52
N ASN A 7 -0.78 20.80 -6.68
CA ASN A 7 -1.90 21.52 -7.29
C ASN A 7 -2.91 20.57 -7.97
N SER A 8 -2.47 19.39 -8.40
CA SER A 8 -3.28 18.46 -9.20
C SER A 8 -2.93 16.99 -8.94
N GLU A 9 -3.84 16.09 -9.32
CA GLU A 9 -3.59 14.66 -9.40
C GLU A 9 -2.32 14.31 -10.17
N THR A 10 -2.10 14.96 -11.32
CA THR A 10 -0.92 14.73 -12.16
C THR A 10 0.37 15.05 -11.41
N GLU A 11 0.41 16.14 -10.65
CA GLU A 11 1.57 16.49 -9.83
C GLU A 11 1.76 15.51 -8.67
N VAL A 12 0.68 15.07 -8.02
CA VAL A 12 0.72 14.04 -6.97
C VAL A 12 1.38 12.77 -7.50
N LEU A 13 0.89 12.26 -8.64
CA LEU A 13 1.39 11.03 -9.26
C LEU A 13 2.84 11.16 -9.69
N ALA A 14 3.21 12.28 -10.33
CA ALA A 14 4.59 12.50 -10.79
C ALA A 14 5.59 12.58 -9.62
N ASN A 15 5.21 13.27 -8.52
CA ASN A 15 6.08 13.40 -7.36
C ASN A 15 6.18 12.09 -6.56
N LEU A 16 5.08 11.33 -6.43
CA LEU A 16 5.14 10.01 -5.81
C LEU A 16 5.95 9.02 -6.66
N ALA A 17 5.83 9.06 -7.99
CA ALA A 17 6.66 8.23 -8.87
C ALA A 17 8.15 8.58 -8.75
N ALA A 18 8.49 9.88 -8.67
CA ALA A 18 9.87 10.31 -8.43
C ALA A 18 10.39 9.87 -7.05
N TYR A 19 9.54 9.95 -6.01
CA TYR A 19 9.85 9.45 -4.68
C TYR A 19 10.09 7.93 -4.68
N PHE A 20 9.21 7.16 -5.34
CA PHE A 20 9.37 5.72 -5.53
C PHE A 20 10.74 5.38 -6.15
N VAL A 21 11.10 6.06 -7.26
CA VAL A 21 12.39 5.87 -7.93
C VAL A 21 13.56 6.16 -6.99
N THR A 22 13.48 7.22 -6.20
CA THR A 22 14.53 7.59 -5.25
C THR A 22 14.72 6.51 -4.19
N ILE A 23 13.62 6.04 -3.56
CA ILE A 23 13.69 5.01 -2.52
C ILE A 23 14.18 3.68 -3.12
N ALA A 24 13.65 3.30 -4.29
CA ALA A 24 14.07 2.07 -4.96
C ALA A 24 15.57 2.05 -5.26
N ASN A 25 16.10 3.11 -5.86
CA ASN A 25 17.53 3.19 -6.20
C ASN A 25 18.41 3.20 -4.95
N ASN A 26 18.01 3.91 -3.89
CA ASN A 26 18.74 3.93 -2.63
C ASN A 26 18.79 2.53 -1.99
N ALA A 27 17.65 1.83 -1.92
CA ALA A 27 17.59 0.47 -1.39
C ALA A 27 18.45 -0.49 -2.23
N ILE A 28 18.35 -0.44 -3.56
CA ILE A 28 19.14 -1.27 -4.46
C ILE A 28 20.65 -1.04 -4.28
N VAL A 29 21.07 0.20 -4.09
CA VAL A 29 22.48 0.54 -3.83
C VAL A 29 22.95 0.00 -2.47
N GLN A 30 22.10 0.11 -1.45
CA GLN A 30 22.45 -0.26 -0.06
C GLN A 30 22.39 -1.77 0.19
N THR A 31 21.39 -2.46 -0.34
CA THR A 31 21.08 -3.85 0.00
C THR A 31 21.06 -4.81 -1.20
N GLY A 32 21.21 -4.28 -2.41
CA GLY A 32 21.13 -5.04 -3.66
C GLY A 32 19.72 -5.29 -4.18
N LYS A 33 18.68 -4.95 -3.43
CA LYS A 33 17.27 -5.15 -3.81
C LYS A 33 16.36 -4.09 -3.19
N PHE A 34 15.13 -4.02 -3.68
CA PHE A 34 14.08 -3.13 -3.16
C PHE A 34 12.79 -3.92 -2.95
N SER A 35 12.23 -3.86 -1.75
CA SER A 35 10.97 -4.52 -1.38
C SER A 35 9.84 -3.51 -1.26
N VAL A 36 8.77 -3.68 -2.05
CA VAL A 36 7.62 -2.78 -2.02
C VAL A 36 6.30 -3.52 -1.85
N ALA A 37 5.47 -3.05 -0.91
CA ALA A 37 4.10 -3.50 -0.79
C ALA A 37 3.16 -2.55 -1.56
N LEU A 38 2.46 -3.11 -2.53
CA LEU A 38 1.55 -2.41 -3.42
C LEU A 38 0.16 -2.26 -2.80
N SER A 39 -0.55 -1.22 -3.19
CA SER A 39 -1.96 -0.98 -2.85
C SER A 39 -2.87 -1.20 -4.05
N GLY A 40 -4.14 -1.50 -3.81
CA GLY A 40 -5.17 -1.61 -4.82
C GLY A 40 -5.95 -0.31 -5.06
N GLY A 41 -6.72 -0.28 -6.14
CA GLY A 41 -7.60 0.83 -6.48
C GLY A 41 -7.18 1.65 -7.70
N SER A 42 -8.02 2.61 -8.07
CA SER A 42 -7.83 3.41 -9.29
C SER A 42 -6.63 4.37 -9.21
N SER A 43 -6.38 4.94 -8.03
CA SER A 43 -5.25 5.86 -7.84
C SER A 43 -3.89 5.13 -7.92
N PRO A 44 -3.66 4.02 -7.21
CA PRO A 44 -2.46 3.21 -7.40
C PRO A 44 -2.30 2.67 -8.83
N LYS A 45 -3.40 2.28 -9.51
CA LYS A 45 -3.33 1.87 -10.91
C LYS A 45 -2.67 2.93 -11.80
N LYS A 46 -3.09 4.21 -11.67
CA LYS A 46 -2.49 5.32 -12.43
C LYS A 46 -1.02 5.54 -12.10
N LEU A 47 -0.62 5.36 -10.83
CA LEU A 47 0.78 5.39 -10.44
C LEU A 47 1.58 4.28 -11.13
N TYR A 48 1.03 3.05 -11.18
CA TYR A 48 1.71 1.91 -11.81
C TYR A 48 1.83 2.09 -13.33
N GLU A 49 0.79 2.60 -13.98
CA GLU A 49 0.84 2.98 -15.40
C GLU A 49 1.89 4.07 -15.67
N LEU A 50 2.05 5.03 -14.74
CA LEU A 50 3.09 6.05 -14.84
C LEU A 50 4.50 5.47 -14.66
N LEU A 51 4.70 4.61 -13.66
CA LEU A 51 5.98 3.95 -13.40
C LEU A 51 6.43 3.07 -14.58
N SER A 52 5.48 2.43 -15.28
CA SER A 52 5.75 1.62 -16.47
C SER A 52 5.85 2.43 -17.77
N SER A 53 5.59 3.74 -17.72
CA SER A 53 5.64 4.63 -18.89
C SER A 53 7.10 4.90 -19.36
N PRO A 54 7.28 5.37 -20.60
CA PRO A 54 8.61 5.78 -21.09
C PRO A 54 9.33 6.80 -20.20
N SER A 55 8.59 7.60 -19.43
CA SER A 55 9.17 8.61 -18.55
C SER A 55 9.85 8.03 -17.31
N PHE A 56 9.47 6.83 -16.88
CA PHE A 56 9.93 6.23 -15.63
C PHE A 56 10.51 4.83 -15.74
N LYS A 57 10.14 4.06 -16.76
CA LYS A 57 10.50 2.63 -16.86
C LYS A 57 12.00 2.34 -16.84
N GLU A 58 12.83 3.27 -17.32
CA GLU A 58 14.29 3.11 -17.34
C GLU A 58 14.98 3.69 -16.10
N LYS A 59 14.21 4.21 -15.12
CA LYS A 59 14.79 4.87 -13.94
C LYS A 59 15.07 3.94 -12.77
N VAL A 60 14.61 2.70 -12.83
CA VAL A 60 14.79 1.67 -11.79
C VAL A 60 15.25 0.37 -12.44
N ASP A 61 16.16 -0.32 -11.80
CA ASP A 61 16.49 -1.72 -12.15
C ASP A 61 15.40 -2.65 -11.60
N TRP A 62 14.36 -2.86 -12.42
CA TRP A 62 13.17 -3.63 -12.04
C TRP A 62 13.47 -5.10 -11.73
N HIS A 63 14.58 -5.67 -12.17
CA HIS A 63 15.03 -7.01 -11.83
C HIS A 63 15.53 -7.13 -10.38
N LYS A 64 15.64 -6.01 -9.68
CA LYS A 64 15.99 -5.94 -8.26
C LYS A 64 14.83 -5.47 -7.38
N VAL A 65 13.63 -5.43 -7.93
CA VAL A 65 12.42 -5.00 -7.21
C VAL A 65 11.55 -6.22 -6.91
N ASP A 66 11.26 -6.44 -5.64
CA ASP A 66 10.39 -7.49 -5.16
C ASP A 66 9.05 -6.90 -4.71
N PHE A 67 7.97 -7.36 -5.35
CA PHE A 67 6.63 -6.81 -5.19
C PHE A 67 5.77 -7.67 -4.27
N PHE A 68 5.15 -7.02 -3.31
CA PHE A 68 4.18 -7.58 -2.37
C PHE A 68 2.86 -6.81 -2.46
N PHE A 69 1.82 -7.29 -1.77
CA PHE A 69 0.51 -6.65 -1.71
C PHE A 69 0.17 -6.34 -0.25
N GLY A 70 -0.06 -5.08 0.08
CA GLY A 70 -0.46 -4.64 1.42
C GLY A 70 -1.86 -5.14 1.80
N ASP A 71 -2.72 -5.32 0.80
CA ASP A 71 -3.99 -6.03 0.90
C ASP A 71 -4.38 -6.68 -0.44
N GLU A 72 -5.27 -7.66 -0.38
CA GLU A 72 -5.86 -8.27 -1.57
C GLU A 72 -7.34 -8.59 -1.33
N ARG A 73 -8.12 -8.53 -2.39
CA ARG A 73 -9.50 -8.99 -2.44
C ARG A 73 -9.50 -10.51 -2.55
N TYR A 74 -10.20 -11.18 -1.64
CA TYR A 74 -10.29 -12.64 -1.68
C TYR A 74 -11.24 -13.09 -2.80
N VAL A 75 -10.72 -13.03 -4.01
CA VAL A 75 -11.34 -13.42 -5.28
C VAL A 75 -10.31 -14.14 -6.14
N PRO A 76 -10.70 -14.88 -7.17
CA PRO A 76 -9.73 -15.45 -8.13
C PRO A 76 -8.79 -14.36 -8.68
N GLN A 77 -7.50 -14.68 -8.86
CA GLN A 77 -6.53 -13.72 -9.42
C GLN A 77 -6.86 -13.23 -10.83
N THR A 78 -7.84 -13.85 -11.52
CA THR A 78 -8.36 -13.43 -12.82
C THR A 78 -9.57 -12.50 -12.72
N ASP A 79 -10.10 -12.29 -11.52
CA ASP A 79 -11.23 -11.39 -11.27
C ASP A 79 -10.82 -9.93 -11.45
N SER A 80 -11.68 -9.13 -12.07
CA SER A 80 -11.43 -7.71 -12.34
C SER A 80 -11.23 -6.86 -11.07
N SER A 81 -11.68 -7.33 -9.93
CA SER A 81 -11.48 -6.68 -8.63
C SER A 81 -10.16 -7.07 -7.93
N SER A 82 -9.38 -8.04 -8.46
CA SER A 82 -8.10 -8.45 -7.88
C SER A 82 -7.05 -7.33 -7.99
N ASN A 83 -6.38 -7.04 -6.88
CA ASN A 83 -5.24 -6.13 -6.86
C ASN A 83 -4.07 -6.68 -7.66
N TYR A 84 -3.84 -8.00 -7.56
CA TYR A 84 -2.83 -8.68 -8.37
C TYR A 84 -3.07 -8.49 -9.86
N LEU A 85 -4.30 -8.75 -10.35
CA LEU A 85 -4.61 -8.58 -11.77
C LEU A 85 -4.41 -7.15 -12.24
N MET A 86 -4.82 -6.18 -11.43
CA MET A 86 -4.64 -4.77 -11.72
C MET A 86 -3.14 -4.41 -11.82
N ALA A 87 -2.32 -4.81 -10.84
CA ALA A 87 -0.88 -4.57 -10.85
C ALA A 87 -0.19 -5.32 -12.01
N LYS A 88 -0.62 -6.56 -12.29
CA LYS A 88 -0.10 -7.34 -13.42
C LYS A 88 -0.24 -6.57 -14.73
N LYS A 89 -1.43 -6.04 -15.03
CA LYS A 89 -1.71 -5.30 -16.28
C LYS A 89 -1.04 -3.92 -16.33
N ALA A 90 -1.02 -3.21 -15.20
CA ALA A 90 -0.55 -1.83 -15.15
C ALA A 90 0.98 -1.71 -14.98
N LEU A 91 1.63 -2.71 -14.37
CA LEU A 91 3.04 -2.64 -14.01
C LEU A 91 3.85 -3.85 -14.48
N PHE A 92 3.43 -5.07 -14.11
CA PHE A 92 4.30 -6.24 -14.29
C PHE A 92 4.47 -6.63 -15.76
N GLU A 93 3.39 -6.70 -16.53
CA GLU A 93 3.45 -7.03 -17.96
C GLU A 93 4.21 -5.95 -18.77
N PRO A 94 3.92 -4.63 -18.62
CA PRO A 94 4.65 -3.60 -19.35
C PRO A 94 6.15 -3.55 -19.02
N LEU A 95 6.53 -3.87 -17.78
CA LEU A 95 7.93 -3.89 -17.32
C LEU A 95 8.59 -5.27 -17.43
N GLN A 96 7.86 -6.29 -17.92
CA GLN A 96 8.33 -7.67 -18.06
C GLN A 96 8.87 -8.27 -16.74
N ILE A 97 8.19 -7.96 -15.61
CA ILE A 97 8.58 -8.45 -14.29
C ILE A 97 8.41 -9.97 -14.23
N GLY A 98 9.50 -10.67 -13.91
CA GLY A 98 9.50 -12.12 -13.76
C GLY A 98 8.71 -12.60 -12.52
N PRO A 99 8.09 -13.79 -12.57
CA PRO A 99 7.26 -14.28 -11.46
C PRO A 99 8.03 -14.48 -10.15
N ALA A 100 9.35 -14.65 -10.19
CA ALA A 100 10.19 -14.77 -9.01
C ALA A 100 10.22 -13.49 -8.14
N HIS A 101 9.87 -12.33 -8.72
CA HIS A 101 9.83 -11.04 -8.05
C HIS A 101 8.42 -10.65 -7.57
N ILE A 102 7.41 -11.52 -7.75
CA ILE A 102 6.03 -11.21 -7.44
C ILE A 102 5.52 -12.14 -6.34
N PHE A 103 5.32 -11.59 -5.15
CA PHE A 103 4.80 -12.31 -3.99
C PHE A 103 3.30 -11.98 -3.86
N ALA A 104 2.48 -12.77 -4.56
CA ALA A 104 1.02 -12.60 -4.56
C ALA A 104 0.37 -13.49 -3.50
N VAL A 105 -0.80 -13.05 -3.02
CA VAL A 105 -1.67 -13.88 -2.17
C VAL A 105 -2.27 -15.01 -2.99
N ASP A 106 -2.16 -16.24 -2.53
CA ASP A 106 -2.82 -17.40 -3.14
C ASP A 106 -4.29 -17.48 -2.70
N THR A 107 -5.16 -16.85 -3.45
CA THR A 107 -6.61 -16.83 -3.19
C THR A 107 -7.34 -18.11 -3.61
N SER A 108 -6.64 -19.13 -4.08
CA SER A 108 -7.22 -20.47 -4.33
C SER A 108 -7.36 -21.29 -3.06
N LEU A 109 -6.61 -20.95 -2.01
CA LEU A 109 -6.66 -21.56 -0.69
C LEU A 109 -7.89 -21.06 0.10
N LYS A 110 -8.25 -21.76 1.18
CA LYS A 110 -9.20 -21.21 2.17
C LYS A 110 -8.63 -19.90 2.73
N VAL A 111 -9.50 -18.94 3.01
CA VAL A 111 -9.12 -17.56 3.31
C VAL A 111 -8.09 -17.43 4.44
N ASP A 112 -8.25 -18.17 5.54
CA ASP A 112 -7.30 -18.13 6.66
C ASP A 112 -5.95 -18.76 6.28
N ASN A 113 -5.98 -19.83 5.49
CA ASN A 113 -4.77 -20.49 4.99
C ASN A 113 -4.02 -19.56 4.00
N ALA A 114 -4.75 -18.83 3.16
CA ALA A 114 -4.16 -17.86 2.24
C ALA A 114 -3.44 -16.73 3.01
N ALA A 115 -4.07 -16.18 4.06
CA ALA A 115 -3.45 -15.18 4.92
C ALA A 115 -2.20 -15.73 5.64
N GLN A 116 -2.30 -16.93 6.22
CA GLN A 116 -1.19 -17.57 6.92
C GLN A 116 -0.03 -17.90 5.98
N GLN A 117 -0.31 -18.49 4.80
CA GLN A 117 0.73 -18.80 3.81
C GLN A 117 1.45 -17.54 3.35
N TYR A 118 0.72 -16.46 3.13
CA TYR A 118 1.29 -15.19 2.73
C TYR A 118 2.16 -14.57 3.83
N ALA A 119 1.73 -14.64 5.10
CA ALA A 119 2.55 -14.23 6.24
C ALA A 119 3.86 -15.03 6.33
N VAL A 120 3.79 -16.36 6.12
CA VAL A 120 4.98 -17.23 6.09
C VAL A 120 5.91 -16.86 4.93
N ALA A 121 5.37 -16.58 3.73
CA ALA A 121 6.17 -16.17 2.58
C ALA A 121 6.93 -14.87 2.84
N ILE A 122 6.26 -13.88 3.46
CA ILE A 122 6.87 -12.61 3.87
C ILE A 122 7.97 -12.86 4.92
N THR A 123 7.70 -13.63 5.96
CA THR A 123 8.70 -13.95 7.00
C THR A 123 9.94 -14.63 6.41
N LYS A 124 9.76 -15.53 5.44
CA LYS A 124 10.88 -16.21 4.75
C LYS A 124 11.69 -15.27 3.86
N TYR A 125 11.07 -14.27 3.27
CA TYR A 125 11.75 -13.28 2.44
C TYR A 125 12.67 -12.38 3.28
N PHE A 126 12.18 -11.92 4.43
CA PHE A 126 12.95 -11.14 5.39
C PHE A 126 13.70 -12.09 6.33
N THR A 127 14.97 -12.34 6.06
CA THR A 127 15.83 -13.24 6.86
C THR A 127 16.28 -12.65 8.20
N ALA A 128 15.91 -11.41 8.48
CA ALA A 128 16.24 -10.69 9.72
C ALA A 128 15.13 -10.89 10.78
N ASP A 129 15.43 -10.53 12.02
CA ASP A 129 14.50 -10.60 13.16
C ASP A 129 13.27 -9.69 13.00
N LYS A 130 13.33 -8.72 12.07
CA LYS A 130 12.26 -7.75 11.81
C LYS A 130 11.87 -7.77 10.32
N ILE A 131 10.58 -7.91 10.06
CA ILE A 131 10.02 -7.73 8.72
C ILE A 131 9.96 -6.23 8.42
N GLN A 132 10.78 -5.75 7.49
CA GLN A 132 10.87 -4.33 7.22
C GLN A 132 10.94 -4.05 5.72
N PHE A 133 9.79 -3.70 5.14
CA PHE A 133 9.70 -3.28 3.74
C PHE A 133 10.41 -1.95 3.52
N ASP A 134 11.05 -1.78 2.37
CA ASP A 134 11.63 -0.49 2.01
C ASP A 134 10.54 0.55 1.75
N LEU A 135 9.42 0.13 1.12
CA LEU A 135 8.27 1.02 0.88
C LEU A 135 6.94 0.27 1.00
N VAL A 136 5.99 0.87 1.71
CA VAL A 136 4.57 0.47 1.68
C VAL A 136 3.77 1.60 1.06
N LEU A 137 3.07 1.31 -0.05
CA LEU A 137 2.15 2.23 -0.70
C LEU A 137 0.75 2.03 -0.13
N LEU A 138 0.08 3.11 0.23
CA LEU A 138 -1.27 3.10 0.79
C LEU A 138 -2.18 4.08 0.05
N GLY A 139 -3.45 3.68 -0.10
CA GLY A 139 -4.53 4.59 -0.42
C GLY A 139 -5.34 4.96 0.82
N LEU A 140 -6.33 5.85 0.66
CA LEU A 140 -7.28 6.22 1.70
C LEU A 140 -8.71 6.04 1.19
N GLY A 141 -9.50 5.24 1.91
CA GLY A 141 -10.94 5.12 1.66
C GLY A 141 -11.73 6.34 2.18
N ASP A 142 -12.93 6.55 1.66
CA ASP A 142 -13.79 7.67 2.07
C ASP A 142 -14.24 7.57 3.54
N ASN A 143 -14.25 6.36 4.09
CA ASN A 143 -14.48 6.06 5.51
C ASN A 143 -13.16 5.96 6.31
N SER A 144 -12.09 6.57 5.83
CA SER A 144 -10.78 6.63 6.49
C SER A 144 -10.09 5.27 6.71
N HIS A 145 -10.48 4.20 5.96
CA HIS A 145 -9.73 2.96 5.94
C HIS A 145 -8.49 3.06 5.06
N THR A 146 -7.49 2.24 5.35
CA THR A 146 -6.32 2.02 4.49
C THR A 146 -6.00 0.54 4.43
N ALA A 147 -5.35 0.07 3.34
CA ALA A 147 -5.27 -1.37 3.05
C ALA A 147 -6.67 -2.00 3.18
N SER A 148 -6.83 -3.07 3.96
CA SER A 148 -8.16 -3.55 4.36
C SER A 148 -8.41 -3.46 5.87
N LEU A 149 -7.87 -2.42 6.51
CA LEU A 149 -8.15 -2.02 7.89
C LEU A 149 -9.42 -1.15 7.92
N PHE A 150 -10.59 -1.79 7.89
CA PHE A 150 -11.89 -1.10 7.84
C PHE A 150 -12.40 -0.76 9.24
N PRO A 151 -13.22 0.30 9.38
CA PRO A 151 -13.88 0.64 10.63
C PRO A 151 -14.58 -0.57 11.28
N HIS A 152 -14.48 -0.66 12.60
CA HIS A 152 -15.15 -1.67 13.44
C HIS A 152 -14.77 -3.14 13.13
N THR A 153 -13.64 -3.37 12.47
CA THR A 153 -13.12 -4.74 12.24
C THR A 153 -12.12 -5.13 13.32
N THR A 154 -12.11 -6.40 13.67
CA THR A 154 -11.23 -6.93 14.74
C THR A 154 -9.74 -6.76 14.45
N VAL A 155 -9.34 -6.69 13.17
CA VAL A 155 -7.94 -6.51 12.75
C VAL A 155 -7.34 -5.17 13.23
N LEU A 156 -8.16 -4.18 13.59
CA LEU A 156 -7.68 -2.90 14.13
C LEU A 156 -6.97 -3.05 15.47
N HIS A 157 -7.27 -4.12 16.21
CA HIS A 157 -6.70 -4.42 17.54
C HIS A 157 -5.52 -5.39 17.49
N ASP A 158 -5.12 -5.84 16.29
CA ASP A 158 -3.93 -6.68 16.16
C ASP A 158 -2.67 -5.92 16.58
N THR A 159 -1.92 -6.53 17.47
CA THR A 159 -0.64 -5.97 17.99
C THR A 159 0.59 -6.63 17.40
N ILE A 160 0.38 -7.69 16.60
CA ILE A 160 1.46 -8.50 16.01
C ILE A 160 1.61 -8.16 14.53
N PRO A 161 2.84 -7.88 14.04
CA PRO A 161 3.13 -7.76 12.62
C PRO A 161 2.82 -9.05 11.88
N SER A 162 1.78 -9.05 11.05
CA SER A 162 1.31 -10.25 10.35
C SER A 162 0.39 -9.90 9.17
N VAL A 163 -0.12 -10.93 8.52
CA VAL A 163 -1.20 -10.86 7.53
C VAL A 163 -2.44 -11.51 8.11
N LYS A 164 -3.60 -10.92 7.91
CA LYS A 164 -4.89 -11.39 8.42
C LYS A 164 -5.96 -11.47 7.34
N ALA A 165 -6.87 -12.44 7.51
CA ALA A 165 -8.13 -12.45 6.80
C ALA A 165 -9.14 -11.58 7.56
N VAL A 166 -9.89 -10.75 6.84
CA VAL A 166 -10.93 -9.87 7.38
C VAL A 166 -12.22 -10.07 6.62
N TYR A 167 -13.32 -10.30 7.32
CA TYR A 167 -14.64 -10.32 6.71
C TYR A 167 -15.29 -8.95 6.84
N LEU A 168 -15.80 -8.43 5.72
CA LEU A 168 -16.52 -7.16 5.65
C LEU A 168 -18.01 -7.44 5.59
N GLU A 169 -18.71 -7.22 6.70
CA GLU A 169 -20.14 -7.52 6.84
C GLU A 169 -21.02 -6.76 5.85
N ASP A 170 -20.71 -5.48 5.62
CA ASP A 170 -21.43 -4.60 4.70
C ASP A 170 -21.30 -5.04 3.22
N GLN A 171 -20.16 -5.60 2.86
CA GLN A 171 -19.85 -6.05 1.50
C GLN A 171 -20.05 -7.56 1.32
N LYS A 172 -20.23 -8.32 2.41
CA LYS A 172 -20.28 -9.80 2.43
C LYS A 172 -19.09 -10.43 1.69
N LYS A 173 -17.88 -9.91 1.93
CA LYS A 173 -16.65 -10.31 1.23
C LYS A 173 -15.48 -10.39 2.20
N TYR A 174 -14.58 -11.32 1.91
CA TYR A 174 -13.29 -11.39 2.60
C TYR A 174 -12.24 -10.50 1.92
N ARG A 175 -11.29 -10.05 2.75
CA ARG A 175 -10.04 -9.40 2.37
C ARG A 175 -8.89 -10.10 3.07
N ILE A 176 -7.70 -10.00 2.47
CA ILE A 176 -6.45 -10.39 3.13
C ILE A 176 -5.63 -9.11 3.24
N THR A 177 -5.13 -8.79 4.43
CA THR A 177 -4.50 -7.48 4.69
C THR A 177 -3.29 -7.61 5.61
N PHE A 178 -2.31 -6.75 5.41
CA PHE A 178 -1.31 -6.47 6.42
C PHE A 178 -1.99 -5.89 7.66
N THR A 179 -1.51 -6.29 8.84
CA THR A 179 -1.87 -5.60 10.09
C THR A 179 -1.18 -4.24 10.17
N ALA A 180 -1.72 -3.29 10.94
CA ALA A 180 -1.08 -2.00 11.14
C ALA A 180 0.34 -2.11 11.72
N PRO A 181 0.63 -3.01 12.69
CA PRO A 181 2.00 -3.24 13.15
C PRO A 181 2.97 -3.67 12.03
N LEU A 182 2.52 -4.49 11.06
CA LEU A 182 3.38 -4.87 9.93
C LEU A 182 3.69 -3.68 9.02
N ILE A 183 2.69 -2.87 8.69
CA ILE A 183 2.87 -1.65 7.90
C ILE A 183 3.83 -0.68 8.61
N ASN A 184 3.67 -0.51 9.92
CA ASN A 184 4.46 0.42 10.73
C ASN A 184 5.93 0.00 10.92
N GLN A 185 6.32 -1.22 10.51
CA GLN A 185 7.72 -1.63 10.49
C GLN A 185 8.47 -1.15 9.24
N ALA A 186 7.78 -0.68 8.20
CA ALA A 186 8.42 -0.26 6.96
C ALA A 186 9.37 0.94 7.15
N HIS A 187 10.43 1.01 6.33
CA HIS A 187 11.32 2.18 6.27
C HIS A 187 10.57 3.40 5.77
N HIS A 188 9.71 3.23 4.77
CA HIS A 188 8.89 4.29 4.19
C HIS A 188 7.45 3.83 4.01
N VAL A 189 6.51 4.68 4.44
CA VAL A 189 5.08 4.52 4.16
C VAL A 189 4.61 5.75 3.41
N ALA A 190 3.99 5.56 2.25
CA ALA A 190 3.50 6.65 1.42
C ALA A 190 2.01 6.51 1.13
N PHE A 191 1.23 7.49 1.56
CA PHE A 191 -0.18 7.63 1.18
C PHE A 191 -0.30 8.37 -0.15
N LEU A 192 -1.07 7.79 -1.07
CA LEU A 192 -1.51 8.40 -2.34
C LEU A 192 -2.99 8.76 -2.25
N VAL A 193 -3.28 10.06 -2.14
CA VAL A 193 -4.66 10.51 -1.95
C VAL A 193 -4.90 11.81 -2.73
N TYR A 194 -5.92 11.83 -3.57
CA TYR A 194 -6.31 13.04 -4.30
C TYR A 194 -7.83 13.10 -4.56
N GLY A 195 -8.31 14.28 -4.88
CA GLY A 195 -9.71 14.59 -5.14
C GLY A 195 -10.49 15.03 -3.90
N ASP A 196 -11.51 15.83 -4.13
CA ASP A 196 -12.33 16.49 -3.11
C ASP A 196 -13.10 15.52 -2.22
N ALA A 197 -13.51 14.38 -2.78
CA ALA A 197 -14.18 13.31 -2.03
C ALA A 197 -13.32 12.79 -0.86
N LYS A 198 -12.00 12.95 -0.91
CA LYS A 198 -11.07 12.51 0.13
C LYS A 198 -10.83 13.53 1.25
N ALA A 199 -11.23 14.79 1.06
CA ALA A 199 -10.91 15.87 1.98
C ALA A 199 -11.39 15.61 3.42
N LYS A 200 -12.55 14.99 3.58
CA LYS A 200 -13.09 14.63 4.90
C LYS A 200 -12.27 13.55 5.57
N ALA A 201 -11.95 12.48 4.85
CA ALA A 201 -11.16 11.37 5.37
C ALA A 201 -9.73 11.82 5.71
N VAL A 202 -9.10 12.65 4.86
CA VAL A 202 -7.78 13.25 5.12
C VAL A 202 -7.79 14.05 6.42
N HIS A 203 -8.80 14.94 6.61
CA HIS A 203 -8.94 15.71 7.84
C HIS A 203 -9.09 14.82 9.08
N HIS A 204 -9.97 13.82 9.04
CA HIS A 204 -10.18 12.90 10.16
C HIS A 204 -8.92 12.14 10.56
N VAL A 205 -8.12 11.70 9.58
CA VAL A 205 -6.92 10.92 9.88
C VAL A 205 -5.79 11.80 10.40
N ILE A 206 -5.64 13.02 9.88
CA ILE A 206 -4.48 13.88 10.17
C ILE A 206 -4.72 14.78 11.38
N GLU A 207 -5.93 15.31 11.55
CA GLU A 207 -6.18 16.40 12.51
C GLU A 207 -7.16 16.05 13.65
N ASP A 208 -8.02 15.05 13.48
CA ASP A 208 -8.97 14.70 14.53
C ASP A 208 -8.30 13.96 15.68
N LYS A 209 -8.98 13.95 16.82
CA LYS A 209 -8.60 13.12 17.95
C LYS A 209 -8.52 11.65 17.50
N ARG A 210 -7.60 10.92 18.11
CA ARG A 210 -7.42 9.50 17.84
C ARG A 210 -8.72 8.72 18.09
N ASP A 211 -9.24 8.11 17.03
CA ASP A 211 -10.42 7.25 17.04
C ASP A 211 -10.25 6.19 15.93
N ILE A 212 -9.52 5.14 16.27
CA ILE A 212 -9.14 4.09 15.32
C ILE A 212 -10.33 3.25 14.84
N GLU A 213 -11.43 3.24 15.64
CA GLU A 213 -12.65 2.54 15.27
C GLU A 213 -13.34 3.21 14.08
N ASN A 214 -13.36 4.53 14.05
CA ASN A 214 -13.98 5.30 12.98
C ASN A 214 -12.97 5.74 11.91
N PHE A 215 -11.70 5.92 12.27
CA PHE A 215 -10.64 6.40 11.38
C PHE A 215 -9.41 5.48 11.38
N PRO A 216 -9.53 4.24 10.86
CA PRO A 216 -8.49 3.21 10.97
C PRO A 216 -7.11 3.61 10.45
N ALA A 217 -7.04 4.48 9.43
CA ALA A 217 -5.75 4.94 8.91
C ALA A 217 -4.91 5.72 9.95
N GLN A 218 -5.50 6.17 11.07
CA GLN A 218 -4.75 6.71 12.22
C GLN A 218 -3.86 5.68 12.93
N LEU A 219 -4.02 4.38 12.64
CA LEU A 219 -3.12 3.33 13.11
C LEU A 219 -1.74 3.38 12.44
N ILE A 220 -1.63 4.04 11.29
CA ILE A 220 -0.40 4.10 10.53
C ILE A 220 0.49 5.21 11.08
N ALA A 221 1.46 4.79 11.87
CA ALA A 221 2.40 5.65 12.57
C ALA A 221 3.73 4.90 12.79
N PRO A 222 4.58 4.76 11.74
CA PRO A 222 5.86 4.07 11.87
C PRO A 222 6.74 4.74 12.94
N SER A 223 7.31 3.94 13.85
CA SER A 223 8.17 4.45 14.93
C SER A 223 9.60 4.76 14.46
N ASP A 224 10.13 3.89 13.57
CA ASP A 224 11.50 3.96 13.07
C ASP A 224 11.55 4.24 11.55
N GLY A 225 10.40 4.54 10.94
CA GLY A 225 10.23 4.79 9.52
C GLY A 225 9.70 6.18 9.22
N GLU A 226 9.65 6.49 7.95
CA GLU A 226 9.12 7.75 7.45
C GLU A 226 7.68 7.58 6.94
N LEU A 227 6.77 8.44 7.40
CA LEU A 227 5.40 8.53 6.89
C LEU A 227 5.24 9.78 6.04
N GLN A 228 4.91 9.61 4.76
CA GLN A 228 4.64 10.71 3.84
C GLN A 228 3.25 10.62 3.23
N TRP A 229 2.60 11.77 3.10
CA TRP A 229 1.35 11.96 2.39
C TRP A 229 1.63 12.70 1.09
N PHE A 230 1.16 12.14 -0.02
CA PHE A 230 1.16 12.78 -1.34
C PHE A 230 -0.29 13.06 -1.69
N ILE A 231 -0.70 14.33 -1.53
CA ILE A 231 -2.09 14.74 -1.67
C ILE A 231 -2.22 15.98 -2.57
N ASP A 232 -3.37 16.14 -3.22
CA ASP A 232 -3.66 17.37 -3.94
C ASP A 232 -4.37 18.41 -3.05
N LYS A 233 -4.46 19.65 -3.53
CA LYS A 233 -5.18 20.74 -2.84
C LYS A 233 -6.64 20.40 -2.56
N ALA A 234 -7.29 19.62 -3.43
CA ALA A 234 -8.67 19.22 -3.24
C ALA A 234 -8.82 18.24 -2.07
N ALA A 235 -7.95 17.24 -1.96
CA ALA A 235 -7.93 16.34 -0.80
C ALA A 235 -7.48 17.05 0.49
N ALA A 236 -6.65 18.11 0.39
CA ALA A 236 -6.18 18.90 1.52
C ALA A 236 -7.17 20.01 1.96
N ALA A 237 -8.30 20.21 1.26
CA ALA A 237 -9.16 21.40 1.41
C ALA A 237 -9.75 21.58 2.81
N LYS A 238 -9.77 20.55 3.65
CA LYS A 238 -10.27 20.62 5.04
C LYS A 238 -9.17 20.61 6.09
N LEU A 239 -7.92 20.55 5.71
CA LEU A 239 -6.80 20.70 6.65
C LEU A 239 -6.68 22.17 7.08
N LYS A 240 -6.34 22.37 8.35
CA LYS A 240 -6.02 23.70 8.89
C LYS A 240 -4.75 24.21 8.23
N GLN A 241 -4.79 25.46 7.82
CA GLN A 241 -3.61 26.16 7.28
C GLN A 241 -2.67 26.56 8.41
#